data_c7d2bd252cafbd5aa30a4aec612cb815
#
_entry.id   c7d2bd252cafbd5aa30a4aec612cb815
#
_cell.length_a   1.000
_cell.length_b   1.000
_cell.length_c   1.000
_cell.angle_alpha   90.00
_cell.angle_beta   90.00
_cell.angle_gamma   90.00
#
_symmetry.space_group_name_H-M   'P 1'
#
loop_
_entity.id
_entity.type
_entity.pdbx_description
1 polymer ?
#
loop_
_entity_poly.entity_id
_entity_poly.type
_entity_poly.pdbx_seq_one_letter_code
_entity_poly.pdbx_strand_id
1 'polypeptide(L)'
;MSLSSLWLSIKNYAAHDDPLVATANLIALVVVSNQPFYPLYLYWLVGPDIAPSYWLFLSTPFFAAVPAVARLNTIAGRALLPVAGIANTMLSAKVFGTASGVEMFLIPCVLIGLVVFRPNQKLIGLTIAGLAFLVFALLHGRYGAPMHVYTPEEYASFVKLNATSVGTLTAFVGLLVAGLIDGRK
;
A
#
# COMPACT_ATOMS: atom_id res chain seq x y z
N MET A 1 -21.44 -16.27 12.11
CA MET A 1 -21.52 -15.36 10.95
C MET A 1 -21.15 -16.16 9.70
N SER A 2 -21.99 -16.16 8.65
CA SER A 2 -21.67 -16.91 7.43
C SER A 2 -20.62 -16.17 6.60
N LEU A 3 -19.84 -16.88 5.77
CA LEU A 3 -18.86 -16.25 4.87
C LEU A 3 -19.53 -15.24 3.93
N SER A 4 -20.77 -15.50 3.50
CA SER A 4 -21.56 -14.60 2.67
C SER A 4 -21.93 -13.29 3.39
N SER A 5 -22.27 -13.36 4.69
CA SER A 5 -22.57 -12.15 5.46
C SER A 5 -21.33 -11.29 5.73
N LEU A 6 -20.18 -11.93 5.95
CA LEU A 6 -18.89 -11.23 6.09
C LEU A 6 -18.51 -10.51 4.79
N TRP A 7 -18.59 -11.22 3.65
CA TRP A 7 -18.32 -10.63 2.34
C TRP A 7 -19.23 -9.43 2.04
N LEU A 8 -20.53 -9.55 2.33
CA LEU A 8 -21.48 -8.45 2.14
C LEU A 8 -21.12 -7.24 3.01
N SER A 9 -20.73 -7.48 4.27
CA SER A 9 -20.30 -6.40 5.18
C SER A 9 -19.05 -5.69 4.67
N ILE A 10 -18.05 -6.41 4.17
CA ILE A 10 -16.83 -5.83 3.57
C ILE A 10 -17.18 -5.02 2.32
N LYS A 11 -18.02 -5.56 1.43
CA LYS A 11 -18.48 -4.87 0.23
C LYS A 11 -19.21 -3.58 0.56
N ASN A 12 -20.12 -3.61 1.54
CA ASN A 12 -20.85 -2.43 2.00
C ASN A 12 -19.92 -1.40 2.68
N TYR A 13 -18.89 -1.88 3.39
CA TYR A 13 -17.89 -1.00 4.00
C TYR A 13 -17.06 -0.27 2.95
N ALA A 14 -16.69 -0.92 1.85
CA ALA A 14 -15.95 -0.33 0.74
C ALA A 14 -16.81 0.56 -0.16
N ALA A 15 -18.13 0.32 -0.21
CA ALA A 15 -19.03 1.00 -1.14
C ALA A 15 -19.08 2.52 -0.90
N HIS A 16 -19.07 3.28 -1.99
CA HIS A 16 -19.24 4.73 -1.98
C HIS A 16 -19.77 5.19 -3.35
N ASP A 17 -20.60 6.25 -3.37
CA ASP A 17 -21.21 6.77 -4.60
C ASP A 17 -20.16 7.43 -5.53
N ASP A 18 -19.11 8.04 -4.97
CA ASP A 18 -17.98 8.55 -5.76
C ASP A 18 -17.09 7.38 -6.19
N PRO A 19 -16.94 7.10 -7.50
CA PRO A 19 -16.16 5.97 -7.99
C PRO A 19 -14.67 6.07 -7.66
N LEU A 20 -14.09 7.27 -7.52
CA LEU A 20 -12.70 7.43 -7.09
C LEU A 20 -12.52 7.04 -5.62
N VAL A 21 -13.52 7.35 -4.77
CA VAL A 21 -13.53 6.93 -3.37
C VAL A 21 -13.70 5.42 -3.27
N ALA A 22 -14.66 4.84 -4.01
CA ALA A 22 -14.86 3.40 -4.04
C ALA A 22 -13.59 2.66 -4.48
N THR A 23 -12.89 3.19 -5.48
CA THR A 23 -11.60 2.66 -5.94
C THR A 23 -10.53 2.72 -4.85
N ALA A 24 -10.37 3.86 -4.18
CA ALA A 24 -9.42 4.01 -3.08
C ALA A 24 -9.74 3.06 -1.92
N ASN A 25 -11.02 2.93 -1.55
CA ASN A 25 -11.49 2.01 -0.52
C ASN A 25 -11.16 0.56 -0.87
N LEU A 26 -11.41 0.16 -2.12
CA LEU A 26 -11.10 -1.20 -2.59
C LEU A 26 -9.61 -1.50 -2.53
N ILE A 27 -8.76 -0.58 -3.01
CA ILE A 27 -7.29 -0.73 -2.93
C ILE A 27 -6.86 -0.88 -1.47
N ALA A 28 -7.36 -0.03 -0.57
CA ALA A 28 -7.04 -0.09 0.85
C ALA A 28 -7.39 -1.46 1.47
N LEU A 29 -8.57 -1.99 1.17
CA LEU A 29 -9.02 -3.28 1.70
C LEU A 29 -8.24 -4.46 1.09
N VAL A 30 -7.83 -4.37 -0.17
CA VAL A 30 -6.93 -5.37 -0.78
C VAL A 30 -5.57 -5.36 -0.06
N VAL A 31 -5.01 -4.19 0.25
CA VAL A 31 -3.78 -4.09 1.04
C VAL A 31 -3.97 -4.72 2.42
N VAL A 32 -5.04 -4.37 3.16
CA VAL A 32 -5.36 -4.94 4.48
C VAL A 32 -5.48 -6.47 4.41
N SER A 33 -6.18 -6.98 3.40
CA SER A 33 -6.40 -8.43 3.25
C SER A 33 -5.11 -9.20 2.94
N ASN A 34 -4.14 -8.55 2.30
CA ASN A 34 -2.84 -9.16 1.96
C ASN A 34 -1.82 -9.11 3.10
N GLN A 35 -1.93 -8.13 4.01
CA GLN A 35 -0.94 -7.96 5.11
C GLN A 35 -0.72 -9.22 5.96
N PRO A 36 -1.75 -9.99 6.37
CA PRO A 36 -1.54 -11.21 7.17
C PRO A 36 -0.72 -12.30 6.47
N PHE A 37 -0.70 -12.29 5.14
CA PHE A 37 0.05 -13.26 4.36
C PHE A 37 1.53 -12.90 4.18
N TYR A 38 1.91 -11.64 4.43
CA TYR A 38 3.29 -11.21 4.23
C TYR A 38 4.30 -11.97 5.12
N PRO A 39 4.06 -12.14 6.45
CA PRO A 39 4.91 -13.00 7.29
C PRO A 39 5.00 -14.44 6.79
N LEU A 40 3.89 -14.99 6.25
CA LEU A 40 3.87 -16.34 5.71
C LEU A 40 4.72 -16.46 4.44
N TYR A 41 4.67 -15.48 3.54
CA TYR A 41 5.54 -15.44 2.36
C TYR A 41 7.02 -15.36 2.77
N LEU A 42 7.33 -14.54 3.79
CA LEU A 42 8.70 -14.46 4.30
C LEU A 42 9.16 -15.77 4.91
N TYR A 43 8.32 -16.45 5.71
CA TYR A 43 8.64 -17.74 6.28
C TYR A 43 9.06 -18.76 5.21
N TRP A 44 8.37 -18.77 4.07
CA TRP A 44 8.74 -19.66 2.96
C TRP A 44 10.02 -19.25 2.23
N LEU A 45 10.40 -17.98 2.27
CA LEU A 45 11.53 -17.45 1.52
C LEU A 45 12.83 -17.39 2.35
N VAL A 46 12.71 -17.04 3.64
CA VAL A 46 13.85 -16.77 4.52
C VAL A 46 13.84 -17.59 5.81
N GLY A 47 12.90 -18.54 5.94
CA GLY A 47 12.79 -19.40 7.13
C GLY A 47 12.17 -18.69 8.34
N PRO A 48 12.54 -19.09 9.58
CA PRO A 48 11.81 -18.68 10.80
C PRO A 48 12.06 -17.23 11.24
N ASP A 49 13.04 -16.54 10.67
CA ASP A 49 13.44 -15.17 11.10
C ASP A 49 12.50 -14.08 10.57
N ILE A 50 11.18 -14.30 10.79
CA ILE A 50 10.11 -13.42 10.31
C ILE A 50 9.59 -12.42 11.34
N ALA A 51 10.06 -12.50 12.60
CA ALA A 51 9.55 -11.64 13.68
C ALA A 51 9.53 -10.13 13.34
N PRO A 52 10.51 -9.58 12.60
CA PRO A 52 10.47 -8.19 12.18
C PRO A 52 9.23 -7.84 11.35
N SER A 53 8.68 -8.77 10.55
CA SER A 53 7.52 -8.51 9.68
C SER A 53 6.24 -8.15 10.45
N TYR A 54 6.13 -8.55 11.70
CA TYR A 54 4.96 -8.23 12.53
C TYR A 54 4.81 -6.73 12.81
N TRP A 55 5.91 -5.95 12.75
CA TRP A 55 5.84 -4.50 12.88
C TRP A 55 5.02 -3.83 11.76
N LEU A 56 4.90 -4.47 10.60
CA LEU A 56 4.12 -3.94 9.49
C LEU A 56 2.63 -3.85 9.81
N PHE A 57 2.12 -4.67 10.75
CA PHE A 57 0.73 -4.59 11.19
C PHE A 57 0.37 -3.26 11.87
N LEU A 58 1.34 -2.44 12.27
CA LEU A 58 1.09 -1.07 12.73
C LEU A 58 0.42 -0.20 11.66
N SER A 59 0.59 -0.52 10.39
CA SER A 59 -0.03 0.21 9.30
C SER A 59 -1.47 -0.25 8.99
N THR A 60 -1.86 -1.47 9.41
CA THR A 60 -3.17 -2.06 9.14
C THR A 60 -4.35 -1.15 9.51
N PRO A 61 -4.40 -0.54 10.73
CA PRO A 61 -5.53 0.31 11.11
C PRO A 61 -5.66 1.54 10.21
N PHE A 62 -4.57 2.09 9.69
CA PHE A 62 -4.60 3.25 8.79
C PHE A 62 -5.21 2.88 7.44
N PHE A 63 -4.83 1.75 6.85
CA PHE A 63 -5.46 1.26 5.62
C PHE A 63 -6.92 0.88 5.86
N ALA A 64 -7.24 0.20 6.96
CA ALA A 64 -8.60 -0.17 7.31
C ALA A 64 -9.49 1.07 7.56
N ALA A 65 -8.92 2.19 8.04
CA ALA A 65 -9.65 3.42 8.28
C ALA A 65 -10.00 4.21 7.00
N VAL A 66 -9.38 3.91 5.85
CA VAL A 66 -9.61 4.66 4.59
C VAL A 66 -11.10 4.81 4.26
N PRO A 67 -11.94 3.74 4.24
CA PRO A 67 -13.36 3.89 3.95
C PRO A 67 -14.12 4.71 5.01
N ALA A 68 -13.76 4.59 6.28
CA ALA A 68 -14.39 5.35 7.36
C ALA A 68 -14.08 6.85 7.26
N VAL A 69 -12.80 7.19 7.01
CA VAL A 69 -12.37 8.59 6.81
C VAL A 69 -13.02 9.17 5.55
N ALA A 70 -13.13 8.38 4.48
CA ALA A 70 -13.75 8.80 3.24
C ALA A 70 -15.24 9.18 3.38
N ARG A 71 -15.96 8.55 4.31
CA ARG A 71 -17.35 8.91 4.65
C ARG A 71 -17.45 10.27 5.36
N LEU A 72 -16.42 10.68 6.09
CA LEU A 72 -16.37 11.99 6.75
C LEU A 72 -15.85 13.07 5.79
N ASN A 73 -14.80 12.72 5.01
CA ASN A 73 -14.20 13.62 4.04
C ASN A 73 -13.57 12.79 2.90
N THR A 74 -14.15 12.91 1.72
CA THR A 74 -13.73 12.13 0.54
C THR A 74 -12.30 12.41 0.09
N ILE A 75 -11.80 13.64 0.26
CA ILE A 75 -10.42 14.01 -0.07
C ILE A 75 -9.47 13.39 0.95
N ALA A 76 -9.78 13.52 2.24
CA ALA A 76 -8.96 12.96 3.31
C ALA A 76 -8.86 11.43 3.22
N GLY A 77 -9.97 10.73 2.96
CA GLY A 77 -9.96 9.27 2.78
C GLY A 77 -9.07 8.84 1.60
N ARG A 78 -9.18 9.51 0.45
CA ARG A 78 -8.35 9.22 -0.72
C ARG A 78 -6.88 9.56 -0.50
N ALA A 79 -6.57 10.62 0.27
CA ALA A 79 -5.20 10.98 0.62
C ALA A 79 -4.58 10.01 1.64
N LEU A 80 -5.38 9.52 2.59
CA LEU A 80 -4.91 8.60 3.63
C LEU A 80 -4.30 7.34 3.03
N LEU A 81 -4.87 6.80 1.94
CA LEU A 81 -4.37 5.57 1.30
C LEU A 81 -2.90 5.67 0.86
N PRO A 82 -2.49 6.57 -0.05
CA PRO A 82 -1.09 6.67 -0.47
C PRO A 82 -0.17 7.18 0.65
N VAL A 83 -0.64 8.03 1.56
CA VAL A 83 0.14 8.50 2.71
C VAL A 83 0.43 7.34 3.67
N ALA A 84 -0.56 6.51 3.98
CA ALA A 84 -0.35 5.29 4.77
C ALA A 84 0.60 4.32 4.06
N GLY A 85 0.52 4.22 2.73
CA GLY A 85 1.45 3.43 1.91
C GLY A 85 2.89 3.92 2.01
N ILE A 86 3.12 5.23 1.90
CA ILE A 86 4.44 5.84 2.07
C ILE A 86 4.98 5.57 3.48
N ALA A 87 4.16 5.80 4.53
CA ALA A 87 4.55 5.55 5.91
C ALA A 87 4.86 4.07 6.18
N ASN A 88 4.06 3.15 5.61
CA ASN A 88 4.33 1.72 5.69
C ASN A 88 5.63 1.33 4.97
N THR A 89 5.93 1.95 3.84
CA THR A 89 7.20 1.73 3.12
C THR A 89 8.40 2.20 3.94
N MET A 90 8.30 3.36 4.60
CA MET A 90 9.34 3.86 5.51
C MET A 90 9.55 2.91 6.69
N LEU A 91 8.46 2.44 7.30
CA LEU A 91 8.51 1.44 8.38
C LEU A 91 9.17 0.14 7.87
N SER A 92 8.78 -0.36 6.71
CA SER A 92 9.35 -1.57 6.11
C SER A 92 10.84 -1.42 5.81
N ALA A 93 11.26 -0.26 5.30
CA ALA A 93 12.68 0.03 5.06
C ALA A 93 13.50 0.09 6.36
N LYS A 94 12.91 0.60 7.47
CA LYS A 94 13.52 0.52 8.80
C LYS A 94 13.59 -0.90 9.32
N VAL A 95 12.56 -1.71 9.09
CA VAL A 95 12.45 -3.08 9.61
C VAL A 95 13.40 -4.02 8.87
N PHE A 96 13.40 -4.01 7.54
CA PHE A 96 14.13 -4.97 6.69
C PHE A 96 15.40 -4.42 6.06
N GLY A 97 15.59 -3.11 6.08
CA GLY A 97 16.67 -2.44 5.34
C GLY A 97 16.33 -2.21 3.87
N THR A 98 17.02 -1.26 3.25
CA THR A 98 16.85 -0.90 1.83
C THR A 98 17.21 -2.03 0.87
N ALA A 99 18.15 -2.92 1.26
CA ALA A 99 18.54 -4.08 0.48
C ALA A 99 17.39 -5.06 0.19
N SER A 100 16.31 -5.02 0.99
CA SER A 100 15.09 -5.81 0.75
C SER A 100 14.27 -5.35 -0.46
N GLY A 101 14.54 -4.17 -1.01
CA GLY A 101 13.80 -3.59 -2.13
C GLY A 101 12.39 -3.08 -1.76
N VAL A 102 12.04 -2.97 -0.47
CA VAL A 102 10.71 -2.50 -0.04
C VAL A 102 10.41 -1.07 -0.49
N GLU A 103 11.41 -0.23 -0.74
CA GLU A 103 11.22 1.12 -1.25
C GLU A 103 10.53 1.17 -2.62
N MET A 104 10.54 0.06 -3.37
CA MET A 104 9.77 -0.05 -4.62
C MET A 104 8.27 0.18 -4.42
N PHE A 105 7.72 -0.01 -3.20
CA PHE A 105 6.33 0.31 -2.89
C PHE A 105 6.00 1.81 -2.96
N LEU A 106 6.99 2.69 -3.01
CA LEU A 106 6.76 4.10 -3.31
C LEU A 106 6.19 4.31 -4.72
N ILE A 107 6.48 3.40 -5.68
CA ILE A 107 5.97 3.48 -7.06
C ILE A 107 4.44 3.41 -7.09
N PRO A 108 3.77 2.37 -6.56
CA PRO A 108 2.31 2.36 -6.51
C PRO A 108 1.75 3.49 -5.63
N CYS A 109 2.44 3.98 -4.60
CA CYS A 109 1.99 5.15 -3.84
C CYS A 109 1.94 6.41 -4.70
N VAL A 110 2.95 6.66 -5.54
CA VAL A 110 2.94 7.75 -6.54
C VAL A 110 1.78 7.58 -7.50
N LEU A 111 1.61 6.39 -8.10
CA LEU A 111 0.52 6.12 -9.03
C LEU A 111 -0.84 6.38 -8.38
N ILE A 112 -1.11 5.80 -7.20
CA ILE A 112 -2.35 5.98 -6.47
C ILE A 112 -2.57 7.48 -6.18
N GLY A 113 -1.54 8.19 -5.68
CA GLY A 113 -1.60 9.62 -5.42
C GLY A 113 -2.00 10.45 -6.63
N LEU A 114 -1.61 10.04 -7.84
CA LEU A 114 -1.95 10.75 -9.07
C LEU A 114 -3.35 10.40 -9.60
N VAL A 115 -3.81 9.15 -9.44
CA VAL A 115 -5.03 8.68 -10.12
C VAL A 115 -6.31 8.77 -9.28
N VAL A 116 -6.21 8.85 -7.94
CA VAL A 116 -7.38 8.92 -7.08
C VAL A 116 -7.92 10.34 -6.88
N PHE A 117 -7.27 11.35 -7.46
CA PHE A 117 -7.71 12.74 -7.40
C PHE A 117 -8.24 13.27 -8.74
N ARG A 118 -9.23 14.16 -8.66
CA ARG A 118 -9.81 14.81 -9.84
C ARG A 118 -8.86 15.86 -10.40
N PRO A 119 -8.99 16.29 -11.68
CA PRO A 119 -8.15 17.31 -12.28
C PRO A 119 -8.07 18.64 -11.49
N ASN A 120 -9.17 19.05 -10.86
CA ASN A 120 -9.20 20.22 -9.99
C ASN A 120 -8.53 20.03 -8.63
N GLN A 121 -8.16 18.79 -8.27
CA GLN A 121 -7.46 18.38 -7.05
C GLN A 121 -6.02 17.93 -7.36
N LYS A 122 -5.52 18.16 -8.57
CA LYS A 122 -4.21 17.67 -9.04
C LYS A 122 -3.05 18.05 -8.12
N LEU A 123 -3.12 19.23 -7.48
CA LEU A 123 -2.07 19.67 -6.55
C LEU A 123 -1.92 18.74 -5.36
N ILE A 124 -3.02 18.17 -4.82
CA ILE A 124 -2.98 17.20 -3.72
C ILE A 124 -2.25 15.94 -4.19
N GLY A 125 -2.63 15.42 -5.35
CA GLY A 125 -1.97 14.23 -5.93
C GLY A 125 -0.49 14.46 -6.19
N LEU A 126 -0.12 15.61 -6.78
CA LEU A 126 1.27 15.98 -7.04
C LEU A 126 2.06 16.15 -5.73
N THR A 127 1.47 16.71 -4.68
CA THR A 127 2.11 16.83 -3.36
C THR A 127 2.40 15.45 -2.77
N ILE A 128 1.44 14.51 -2.84
CA ILE A 128 1.63 13.14 -2.34
C ILE A 128 2.69 12.40 -3.17
N ALA A 129 2.65 12.53 -4.50
CA ALA A 129 3.67 11.96 -5.36
C ALA A 129 5.06 12.55 -5.05
N GLY A 130 5.13 13.89 -4.89
CA GLY A 130 6.35 14.58 -4.49
C GLY A 130 6.87 14.14 -3.12
N LEU A 131 5.97 13.87 -2.15
CA LEU A 131 6.33 13.32 -0.85
C LEU A 131 7.00 11.95 -1.00
N ALA A 132 6.49 11.06 -1.84
CA ALA A 132 7.11 9.76 -2.07
C ALA A 132 8.53 9.88 -2.66
N PHE A 133 8.72 10.78 -3.64
CA PHE A 133 10.06 11.08 -4.18
C PHE A 133 10.98 11.69 -3.13
N LEU A 134 10.46 12.60 -2.31
CA LEU A 134 11.23 13.24 -1.24
C LEU A 134 11.67 12.23 -0.18
N VAL A 135 10.78 11.32 0.21
CA VAL A 135 11.08 10.22 1.13
C VAL A 135 12.22 9.38 0.57
N PHE A 136 12.13 8.96 -0.69
CA PHE A 136 13.21 8.21 -1.33
C PHE A 136 14.52 9.00 -1.35
N ALA A 137 14.50 10.24 -1.85
CA ALA A 137 15.69 11.05 -2.02
C ALA A 137 16.42 11.38 -0.70
N LEU A 138 15.66 11.58 0.38
CA LEU A 138 16.23 11.98 1.67
C LEU A 138 16.54 10.79 2.58
N LEU A 139 15.77 9.70 2.50
CA LEU A 139 15.84 8.61 3.47
C LEU A 139 16.51 7.35 2.91
N HIS A 140 16.68 7.21 1.58
CA HIS A 140 17.37 6.06 1.02
C HIS A 140 18.75 5.88 1.65
N GLY A 141 19.02 4.70 2.20
CA GLY A 141 20.26 4.41 2.94
C GLY A 141 20.40 5.08 4.32
N ARG A 142 19.38 5.83 4.80
CA ARG A 142 19.43 6.57 6.08
C ARG A 142 18.44 6.09 7.13
N TYR A 143 17.77 4.95 6.92
CA TYR A 143 16.86 4.36 7.92
C TYR A 143 17.58 3.79 9.15
N GLY A 144 18.93 3.81 9.18
CA GLY A 144 19.75 3.16 10.19
C GLY A 144 19.78 1.64 10.00
N ALA A 145 20.36 0.92 11.00
CA ALA A 145 20.42 -0.53 10.93
C ALA A 145 19.01 -1.15 10.90
N PRO A 146 18.78 -2.19 10.07
CA PRO A 146 17.52 -2.94 10.08
C PRO A 146 17.35 -3.70 11.39
N MET A 147 16.13 -4.17 11.68
CA MET A 147 15.85 -4.96 12.89
C MET A 147 16.44 -6.36 12.84
N HIS A 148 16.65 -6.89 11.63
CA HIS A 148 17.36 -8.15 11.37
C HIS A 148 18.15 -7.99 10.08
N VAL A 149 19.39 -8.50 10.07
CA VAL A 149 20.25 -8.51 8.87
C VAL A 149 20.15 -9.88 8.24
N TYR A 150 19.67 -9.92 7.02
CA TYR A 150 19.51 -11.14 6.23
C TYR A 150 20.74 -11.41 5.37
N THR A 151 20.91 -12.64 4.91
CA THR A 151 21.96 -13.00 3.96
C THR A 151 21.71 -12.36 2.58
N PRO A 152 22.74 -12.25 1.72
CA PRO A 152 22.56 -11.75 0.35
C PRO A 152 21.51 -12.53 -0.46
N GLU A 153 21.43 -13.85 -0.27
CA GLU A 153 20.47 -14.75 -0.93
C GLU A 153 19.04 -14.49 -0.46
N GLU A 154 18.86 -14.27 0.84
CA GLU A 154 17.57 -13.90 1.43
C GLU A 154 17.13 -12.52 0.94
N TYR A 155 18.03 -11.53 0.91
CA TYR A 155 17.73 -10.22 0.34
C TYR A 155 17.34 -10.30 -1.14
N ALA A 156 17.99 -11.15 -1.94
CA ALA A 156 17.59 -11.39 -3.32
C ALA A 156 16.16 -11.96 -3.42
N SER A 157 15.78 -12.81 -2.48
CA SER A 157 14.41 -13.34 -2.36
C SER A 157 13.39 -12.27 -1.95
N PHE A 158 13.75 -11.39 -1.01
CA PHE A 158 12.94 -10.20 -0.66
C PHE A 158 12.70 -9.30 -1.87
N VAL A 159 13.75 -8.98 -2.63
CA VAL A 159 13.64 -8.13 -3.82
C VAL A 159 12.65 -8.74 -4.83
N LYS A 160 12.73 -10.07 -5.08
CA LYS A 160 11.80 -10.75 -5.98
C LYS A 160 10.36 -10.68 -5.48
N LEU A 161 10.12 -10.96 -4.19
CA LEU A 161 8.80 -10.87 -3.57
C LEU A 161 8.23 -9.46 -3.69
N ASN A 162 9.01 -8.46 -3.29
CA ASN A 162 8.58 -7.07 -3.27
C ASN A 162 8.36 -6.52 -4.69
N ALA A 163 9.24 -6.84 -5.64
CA ALA A 163 9.06 -6.47 -7.05
C ALA A 163 7.78 -7.08 -7.64
N THR A 164 7.52 -8.37 -7.37
CA THR A 164 6.29 -9.05 -7.81
C THR A 164 5.05 -8.39 -7.18
N SER A 165 5.09 -8.11 -5.87
CA SER A 165 3.99 -7.46 -5.15
C SER A 165 3.72 -6.05 -5.68
N VAL A 166 4.76 -5.26 -5.91
CA VAL A 166 4.68 -3.91 -6.50
C VAL A 166 4.10 -3.97 -7.91
N GLY A 167 4.59 -4.88 -8.76
CA GLY A 167 4.09 -5.08 -10.11
C GLY A 167 2.61 -5.45 -10.10
N THR A 168 2.21 -6.40 -9.26
CA THR A 168 0.81 -6.85 -9.10
C THR A 168 -0.08 -5.72 -8.61
N LEU A 169 0.32 -4.98 -7.58
CA LEU A 169 -0.45 -3.84 -7.07
C LEU A 169 -0.57 -2.73 -8.12
N THR A 170 0.52 -2.41 -8.82
CA THR A 170 0.52 -1.39 -9.88
C THR A 170 -0.41 -1.78 -11.03
N ALA A 171 -0.35 -3.03 -11.47
CA ALA A 171 -1.25 -3.56 -12.50
C ALA A 171 -2.73 -3.54 -12.05
N PHE A 172 -2.99 -3.94 -10.80
CA PHE A 172 -4.34 -3.89 -10.22
C PHE A 172 -4.91 -2.46 -10.20
N VAL A 173 -4.12 -1.49 -9.74
CA VAL A 173 -4.50 -0.07 -9.75
C VAL A 173 -4.76 0.40 -11.18
N GLY A 174 -3.90 0.05 -12.13
CA GLY A 174 -4.05 0.39 -13.54
C GLY A 174 -5.36 -0.15 -14.13
N LEU A 175 -5.72 -1.41 -13.84
CA LEU A 175 -6.97 -2.02 -14.30
C LEU A 175 -8.21 -1.33 -13.70
N LEU A 176 -8.17 -0.98 -12.42
CA LEU A 176 -9.27 -0.23 -11.79
C LEU A 176 -9.47 1.14 -12.44
N VAL A 177 -8.38 1.85 -12.73
CA VAL A 177 -8.44 3.16 -13.39
C VAL A 177 -8.94 3.03 -14.83
N ALA A 178 -8.49 2.03 -15.58
CA ALA A 178 -9.00 1.76 -16.93
C ALA A 178 -10.52 1.54 -16.91
N GLY A 179 -11.02 0.74 -15.96
CA GLY A 179 -12.47 0.53 -15.78
C GLY A 179 -13.25 1.82 -15.47
N LEU A 180 -12.64 2.76 -14.71
CA LEU A 180 -13.26 4.07 -14.46
C LEU A 180 -13.36 4.95 -15.72
N ILE A 181 -12.41 4.84 -16.63
CA ILE A 181 -12.40 5.59 -17.90
C ILE A 181 -13.49 5.04 -18.83
N ASP A 182 -13.60 3.72 -18.95
CA ASP A 182 -14.60 3.08 -19.80
C ASP A 182 -16.03 3.29 -19.30
N GLY A 183 -16.26 3.28 -18.01
CA GLY A 183 -17.57 3.55 -17.40
C GLY A 183 -18.06 5.01 -17.52
N ARG A 184 -17.23 5.91 -18.05
CA ARG A 184 -17.58 7.32 -18.32
C ARG A 184 -18.03 7.58 -19.76
N LYS A 185 -17.98 6.55 -20.64
CA LYS A 185 -18.51 6.62 -22.02
C LYS A 185 -19.97 6.20 -22.03
#